data_83562424c379e9e29745fe79421f1dbc
#
_entry.id   83562424c379e9e29745fe79421f1dbc
#
_cell.length_a   1.000
_cell.length_b   1.000
_cell.length_c   1.000
_cell.angle_alpha   90.00
_cell.angle_beta   90.00
_cell.angle_gamma   90.00
#
_symmetry.space_group_name_H-M   'P 1'
#
loop_
_entity.id
_entity.type
_entity.pdbx_description
1 polymer ?
#
loop_
_entity_poly.entity_id
_entity_poly.type
_entity_poly.pdbx_seq_one_letter_code
_entity_poly.pdbx_strand_id
1 'polypeptide(L)'
;YLGATTDNIGEIRRVDPRTVCGVKLFMGSSTGGMLVDKEERIETIFRESPTLIALHCEDQSIISANTAKYKEETQSDDPDVKSPPLIRSEEACYQSTAQAVELARKTGAHIHIMHISTARELELLQQGDIKEKQITAEVCLPHLYYTDADYATYGTRIKCNPAVKTATDRDALRQA
;
A
#
# COMPACT_ATOMS: atom_id res chain seq x y z
N TYR A 1 3.86 16.06 2.16
CA TYR A 1 4.83 15.02 1.81
C TYR A 1 5.65 15.41 0.59
N LEU A 2 6.93 15.02 0.56
CA LEU A 2 7.72 14.99 -0.67
C LEU A 2 7.48 13.64 -1.36
N GLY A 3 7.04 13.64 -2.63
CA GLY A 3 6.91 12.41 -3.43
C GLY A 3 8.29 11.86 -3.81
N ALA A 4 8.54 10.57 -3.51
CA ALA A 4 9.74 9.88 -3.97
C ALA A 4 9.59 9.47 -5.43
N THR A 5 10.67 9.58 -6.19
CA THR A 5 10.80 9.10 -7.56
C THR A 5 12.13 8.38 -7.72
N THR A 6 12.36 7.75 -8.87
CA THR A 6 13.62 7.07 -9.18
C THR A 6 14.83 8.01 -9.17
N ASP A 7 14.62 9.33 -9.34
CA ASP A 7 15.69 10.27 -9.67
C ASP A 7 15.90 11.38 -8.62
N ASN A 8 15.00 11.49 -7.60
CA ASN A 8 15.05 12.60 -6.66
C ASN A 8 15.65 12.29 -5.27
N ILE A 9 16.52 11.30 -5.18
CA ILE A 9 17.18 10.94 -3.91
C ILE A 9 17.95 12.12 -3.29
N GLY A 10 18.52 12.99 -4.12
CA GLY A 10 19.21 14.19 -3.65
C GLY A 10 18.29 15.17 -2.92
N GLU A 11 17.05 15.31 -3.34
CA GLU A 11 16.00 16.09 -2.69
C GLU A 11 15.55 15.43 -1.40
N ILE A 12 15.36 14.10 -1.42
CA ILE A 12 14.97 13.31 -0.24
C ILE A 12 15.98 13.52 0.90
N ARG A 13 17.28 13.40 0.63
CA ARG A 13 18.35 13.63 1.61
C ARG A 13 18.32 15.01 2.27
N ARG A 14 17.81 16.02 1.57
CA ARG A 14 17.76 17.43 2.02
C ARG A 14 16.43 17.82 2.67
N VAL A 15 15.51 16.88 2.83
CA VAL A 15 14.23 17.15 3.49
C VAL A 15 14.49 17.64 4.92
N ASP A 16 13.90 18.78 5.27
CA ASP A 16 13.86 19.26 6.65
C ASP A 16 12.58 18.71 7.34
N PRO A 17 12.72 17.78 8.32
CA PRO A 17 11.58 17.17 9.02
C PRO A 17 10.70 18.16 9.77
N ARG A 18 11.18 19.41 10.01
CA ARG A 18 10.40 20.47 10.64
C ARG A 18 9.41 21.13 9.69
N THR A 19 9.62 20.99 8.40
CA THR A 19 8.79 21.61 7.34
C THR A 19 8.06 20.61 6.47
N VAL A 20 8.56 19.38 6.36
CA VAL A 20 7.99 18.28 5.56
C VAL A 20 7.72 17.10 6.47
N CYS A 21 6.45 16.72 6.61
CA CYS A 21 6.02 15.66 7.53
C CYS A 21 6.52 14.25 7.15
N GLY A 22 6.94 14.04 5.90
CA GLY A 22 7.44 12.75 5.45
C GLY A 22 7.69 12.68 3.95
N VAL A 23 8.28 11.58 3.53
CA VAL A 23 8.45 11.19 2.13
C VAL A 23 7.32 10.24 1.75
N LYS A 24 6.63 10.48 0.62
CA LYS A 24 5.62 9.55 0.09
C LYS A 24 6.24 8.67 -0.98
N LEU A 25 6.20 7.37 -0.77
CA LEU A 25 6.72 6.36 -1.70
C LEU A 25 5.59 5.43 -2.16
N PHE A 26 5.51 5.17 -3.45
CA PHE A 26 4.64 4.19 -4.06
C PHE A 26 5.44 2.93 -4.39
N MET A 27 5.27 1.88 -3.60
CA MET A 27 5.81 0.55 -3.85
C MET A 27 4.76 -0.25 -4.63
N GLY A 28 4.82 -0.20 -5.94
CA GLY A 28 3.79 -0.75 -6.82
C GLY A 28 2.88 0.34 -7.39
N SER A 29 1.67 0.01 -7.74
CA SER A 29 0.70 0.82 -8.46
C SER A 29 0.72 2.33 -8.18
N SER A 30 1.17 3.12 -9.15
CA SER A 30 1.15 4.59 -9.09
C SER A 30 0.68 5.19 -10.40
N THR A 31 0.13 6.40 -10.31
CA THR A 31 -0.16 7.27 -11.45
C THR A 31 0.87 8.40 -11.50
N GLY A 32 1.14 8.93 -12.70
CA GLY A 32 1.97 10.12 -12.86
C GLY A 32 3.48 9.91 -12.69
N GLY A 33 4.01 8.71 -12.95
CA GLY A 33 5.47 8.47 -12.98
C GLY A 33 6.17 8.45 -11.61
N MET A 34 5.41 8.29 -10.53
CA MET A 34 5.96 8.20 -9.16
C MET A 34 6.18 6.76 -8.67
N LEU A 35 6.08 5.78 -9.57
CA LEU A 35 6.37 4.40 -9.23
C LEU A 35 7.89 4.22 -9.05
N VAL A 36 8.27 3.66 -7.90
CA VAL A 36 9.62 3.16 -7.67
C VAL A 36 9.54 1.65 -7.53
N ASP A 37 9.95 0.93 -8.55
CA ASP A 37 9.83 -0.54 -8.67
C ASP A 37 11.17 -1.28 -8.48
N LYS A 38 12.30 -0.57 -8.57
CA LYS A 38 13.63 -1.15 -8.39
C LYS A 38 13.98 -1.25 -6.92
N GLU A 39 14.16 -2.47 -6.43
CA GLU A 39 14.48 -2.77 -5.02
C GLU A 39 15.66 -1.96 -4.50
N GLU A 40 16.75 -1.83 -5.28
CA GLU A 40 17.93 -1.04 -4.92
C GLU A 40 17.59 0.45 -4.67
N ARG A 41 16.65 1.00 -5.45
CA ARG A 41 16.19 2.39 -5.28
C ARG A 41 15.32 2.54 -4.06
N ILE A 42 14.42 1.59 -3.82
CA ILE A 42 13.59 1.55 -2.63
C ILE A 42 14.49 1.46 -1.38
N GLU A 43 15.44 0.53 -1.36
CA GLU A 43 16.39 0.40 -0.24
C GLU A 43 17.20 1.67 0.00
N THR A 44 17.64 2.34 -1.08
CA THR A 44 18.35 3.63 -0.98
C THR A 44 17.47 4.70 -0.32
N ILE A 45 16.19 4.82 -0.72
CA ILE A 45 15.24 5.77 -0.12
C ILE A 45 15.04 5.45 1.37
N PHE A 46 14.90 4.16 1.73
CA PHE A 46 14.75 3.73 3.12
C PHE A 46 15.98 4.11 3.97
N ARG A 47 17.18 3.91 3.46
CA ARG A 47 18.43 4.22 4.19
C ARG A 47 18.66 5.72 4.37
N GLU A 48 18.23 6.53 3.43
CA GLU A 48 18.68 7.90 3.31
C GLU A 48 17.60 8.94 3.60
N SER A 49 16.36 8.53 3.79
CA SER A 49 15.31 9.46 4.22
C SER A 49 15.54 9.94 5.65
N PRO A 50 15.66 11.27 5.89
CA PRO A 50 15.82 11.81 7.23
C PRO A 50 14.51 11.88 8.02
N THR A 51 13.40 11.43 7.45
CA THR A 51 12.06 11.52 8.03
C THR A 51 11.22 10.30 7.70
N LEU A 52 10.02 10.22 8.30
CA LEU A 52 9.04 9.15 8.05
C LEU A 52 8.80 8.91 6.55
N ILE A 53 8.73 7.65 6.15
CA ILE A 53 8.36 7.24 4.79
C ILE A 53 6.93 6.70 4.82
N ALA A 54 6.00 7.41 4.19
CA ALA A 54 4.61 6.97 4.03
C ALA A 54 4.47 6.14 2.74
N LEU A 55 4.01 4.90 2.88
CA LEU A 55 4.04 3.89 1.82
C LEU A 55 2.65 3.56 1.30
N HIS A 56 2.50 3.50 -0.03
CA HIS A 56 1.43 2.76 -0.68
C HIS A 56 1.98 1.38 -1.07
N CYS A 57 1.39 0.32 -0.53
CA CYS A 57 1.89 -1.05 -0.67
C CYS A 57 0.90 -1.92 -1.44
N GLU A 58 1.12 -2.06 -2.74
CA GLU A 58 0.45 -3.02 -3.62
C GLU A 58 1.44 -3.51 -4.69
N ASP A 59 1.64 -4.81 -4.79
CA ASP A 59 2.58 -5.40 -5.76
C ASP A 59 2.04 -5.29 -7.19
N GLN A 60 2.73 -4.50 -8.03
CA GLN A 60 2.32 -4.24 -9.41
C GLN A 60 2.38 -5.49 -10.28
N SER A 61 3.31 -6.40 -10.02
CA SER A 61 3.46 -7.63 -10.81
C SER A 61 2.26 -8.55 -10.60
N ILE A 62 1.80 -8.68 -9.35
CA ILE A 62 0.61 -9.45 -8.99
C ILE A 62 -0.64 -8.80 -9.57
N ILE A 63 -0.78 -7.47 -9.46
CA ILE A 63 -1.91 -6.73 -10.05
C ILE A 63 -1.96 -6.95 -11.57
N SER A 64 -0.81 -6.87 -12.23
CA SER A 64 -0.72 -7.07 -13.69
C SER A 64 -1.09 -8.50 -14.09
N ALA A 65 -0.60 -9.50 -13.36
CA ALA A 65 -0.93 -10.90 -13.60
C ALA A 65 -2.44 -11.17 -13.37
N ASN A 66 -3.00 -10.64 -12.27
CA ASN A 66 -4.43 -10.77 -11.98
C ASN A 66 -5.30 -10.08 -13.04
N THR A 67 -4.86 -8.91 -13.53
CA THR A 67 -5.56 -8.20 -14.61
C THR A 67 -5.57 -9.02 -15.90
N ALA A 68 -4.42 -9.59 -16.28
CA ALA A 68 -4.32 -10.42 -17.47
C ALA A 68 -5.22 -11.67 -17.36
N LYS A 69 -5.15 -12.35 -16.22
CA LYS A 69 -6.00 -13.50 -15.91
C LYS A 69 -7.48 -13.16 -15.98
N TYR A 70 -7.89 -12.04 -15.35
CA TYR A 70 -9.28 -11.59 -15.37
C TYR A 70 -9.79 -11.35 -16.80
N LYS A 71 -8.99 -10.68 -17.63
CA LYS A 71 -9.32 -10.44 -19.05
C LYS A 71 -9.47 -11.73 -19.85
N GLU A 72 -8.58 -12.70 -19.62
CA GLU A 72 -8.63 -14.00 -20.26
C GLU A 72 -9.91 -14.77 -19.86
N GLU A 73 -10.24 -14.81 -18.57
CA GLU A 73 -11.40 -15.55 -18.06
C GLU A 73 -12.74 -14.92 -18.47
N THR A 74 -12.80 -13.58 -18.53
CA THR A 74 -14.05 -12.86 -18.87
C THR A 74 -14.19 -12.54 -20.35
N GLN A 75 -13.12 -12.73 -21.14
CA GLN A 75 -13.04 -12.31 -22.55
C GLN A 75 -13.40 -10.83 -22.76
N SER A 76 -13.09 -9.99 -21.77
CA SER A 76 -13.40 -8.56 -21.75
C SER A 76 -12.19 -7.71 -21.35
N ASP A 77 -11.98 -6.62 -22.07
CA ASP A 77 -11.00 -5.58 -21.70
C ASP A 77 -11.53 -4.60 -20.66
N ASP A 78 -12.84 -4.58 -20.41
CA ASP A 78 -13.50 -3.72 -19.43
C ASP A 78 -13.83 -4.52 -18.16
N PRO A 79 -13.06 -4.35 -17.07
CA PRO A 79 -13.30 -5.09 -15.85
C PRO A 79 -14.64 -4.72 -15.20
N ASP A 80 -15.41 -5.74 -14.80
CA ASP A 80 -16.65 -5.56 -14.04
C ASP A 80 -16.41 -4.73 -12.77
N VAL A 81 -17.42 -4.01 -12.35
CA VAL A 81 -17.37 -3.16 -11.15
C VAL A 81 -17.02 -3.93 -9.87
N LYS A 82 -17.23 -5.25 -9.85
CA LYS A 82 -16.89 -6.15 -8.72
C LYS A 82 -15.45 -6.69 -8.80
N SER A 83 -14.72 -6.41 -9.87
CA SER A 83 -13.38 -6.95 -10.09
C SER A 83 -12.27 -6.35 -9.20
N PRO A 84 -12.39 -5.15 -8.61
CA PRO A 84 -11.29 -4.54 -7.88
C PRO A 84 -10.63 -5.45 -6.84
N PRO A 85 -11.35 -6.17 -5.95
CA PRO A 85 -10.70 -7.04 -4.96
C PRO A 85 -10.05 -8.28 -5.56
N LEU A 86 -10.44 -8.71 -6.77
CA LEU A 86 -9.80 -9.81 -7.49
C LEU A 86 -8.50 -9.39 -8.14
N ILE A 87 -8.47 -8.19 -8.72
CA ILE A 87 -7.31 -7.61 -9.40
C ILE A 87 -6.30 -7.11 -8.38
N ARG A 88 -6.75 -6.24 -7.46
CA ARG A 88 -5.97 -5.70 -6.33
C ARG A 88 -6.18 -6.57 -5.10
N SER A 89 -5.67 -7.80 -5.21
CA SER A 89 -5.93 -8.89 -4.28
C SER A 89 -5.27 -8.68 -2.91
N GLU A 90 -5.68 -9.49 -1.92
CA GLU A 90 -5.01 -9.60 -0.63
C GLU A 90 -3.51 -9.89 -0.81
N GLU A 91 -3.16 -10.82 -1.70
CA GLU A 91 -1.78 -11.19 -1.95
C GLU A 91 -0.94 -10.00 -2.45
N ALA A 92 -1.50 -9.16 -3.33
CA ALA A 92 -0.80 -7.97 -3.82
C ALA A 92 -0.48 -6.98 -2.67
N CYS A 93 -1.40 -6.79 -1.74
CA CYS A 93 -1.20 -5.95 -0.55
C CYS A 93 -0.18 -6.58 0.39
N TYR A 94 -0.36 -7.86 0.72
CA TYR A 94 0.50 -8.57 1.67
C TYR A 94 1.96 -8.62 1.22
N GLN A 95 2.24 -8.99 -0.02
CA GLN A 95 3.61 -9.12 -0.52
C GLN A 95 4.35 -7.77 -0.51
N SER A 96 3.71 -6.71 -0.95
CA SER A 96 4.30 -5.37 -0.91
C SER A 96 4.51 -4.87 0.53
N THR A 97 3.55 -5.09 1.42
CA THR A 97 3.66 -4.73 2.84
C THR A 97 4.76 -5.54 3.53
N ALA A 98 4.87 -6.84 3.27
CA ALA A 98 5.91 -7.69 3.82
C ALA A 98 7.32 -7.22 3.40
N GLN A 99 7.50 -6.90 2.11
CA GLN A 99 8.75 -6.32 1.62
C GLN A 99 9.10 -5.00 2.31
N ALA A 100 8.11 -4.11 2.48
CA ALA A 100 8.31 -2.83 3.17
C ALA A 100 8.75 -3.02 4.63
N VAL A 101 8.11 -3.95 5.35
CA VAL A 101 8.43 -4.29 6.74
C VAL A 101 9.85 -4.87 6.85
N GLU A 102 10.23 -5.78 5.95
CA GLU A 102 11.57 -6.36 5.91
C GLU A 102 12.64 -5.29 5.66
N LEU A 103 12.44 -4.44 4.65
CA LEU A 103 13.35 -3.33 4.35
C LEU A 103 13.46 -2.34 5.51
N ALA A 104 12.36 -2.00 6.16
CA ALA A 104 12.39 -1.11 7.32
C ALA A 104 13.23 -1.71 8.45
N ARG A 105 13.06 -3.00 8.77
CA ARG A 105 13.87 -3.70 9.78
C ARG A 105 15.33 -3.74 9.40
N LYS A 106 15.65 -4.00 8.13
CA LYS A 106 17.03 -4.07 7.60
C LYS A 106 17.75 -2.72 7.65
N THR A 107 17.02 -1.64 7.37
CA THR A 107 17.61 -0.29 7.19
C THR A 107 17.51 0.60 8.43
N GLY A 108 16.63 0.28 9.36
CA GLY A 108 16.28 1.14 10.49
C GLY A 108 15.34 2.29 10.14
N ALA A 109 14.78 2.33 8.92
CA ALA A 109 13.87 3.37 8.47
C ALA A 109 12.57 3.40 9.28
N HIS A 110 12.09 4.60 9.61
CA HIS A 110 10.74 4.78 10.14
C HIS A 110 9.74 4.82 8.99
N ILE A 111 8.78 3.89 8.99
CA ILE A 111 7.78 3.79 7.94
C ILE A 111 6.35 3.87 8.49
N HIS A 112 5.46 4.37 7.64
CA HIS A 112 4.02 4.35 7.86
C HIS A 112 3.33 3.72 6.65
N ILE A 113 2.70 2.57 6.85
CA ILE A 113 1.96 1.87 5.81
C ILE A 113 0.56 2.49 5.76
N MET A 114 0.26 3.16 4.66
CA MET A 114 -1.02 3.82 4.47
C MET A 114 -2.10 2.80 4.10
N HIS A 115 -3.33 3.05 4.57
CA HIS A 115 -4.55 2.37 4.13
C HIS A 115 -4.42 0.84 3.99
N ILE A 116 -3.93 0.13 5.00
CA ILE A 116 -3.99 -1.34 5.00
C ILE A 116 -5.45 -1.80 4.79
N SER A 117 -5.64 -2.89 4.10
CA SER A 117 -6.95 -3.33 3.63
C SER A 117 -7.28 -4.79 3.90
N THR A 118 -6.36 -5.54 4.52
CA THR A 118 -6.49 -6.99 4.75
C THR A 118 -6.16 -7.38 6.17
N ALA A 119 -6.79 -8.45 6.66
CA ALA A 119 -6.49 -9.07 7.94
C ALA A 119 -5.04 -9.58 7.99
N ARG A 120 -4.56 -10.14 6.88
CA ARG A 120 -3.24 -10.73 6.75
C ARG A 120 -2.11 -9.71 6.91
N GLU A 121 -2.30 -8.46 6.48
CA GLU A 121 -1.33 -7.38 6.69
C GLU A 121 -1.11 -7.08 8.18
N LEU A 122 -2.12 -7.26 9.04
CA LEU A 122 -1.99 -7.06 10.49
C LEU A 122 -0.98 -8.02 11.14
N GLU A 123 -0.77 -9.22 10.58
CA GLU A 123 0.21 -10.19 11.07
C GLU A 123 1.66 -9.70 10.98
N LEU A 124 1.93 -8.74 10.09
CA LEU A 124 3.25 -8.14 9.89
C LEU A 124 3.57 -7.05 10.91
N LEU A 125 2.56 -6.55 11.62
CA LEU A 125 2.63 -5.41 12.52
C LEU A 125 2.70 -5.87 13.98
N GLN A 126 3.44 -5.12 14.78
CA GLN A 126 3.55 -5.37 16.21
C GLN A 126 2.65 -4.43 17.00
N GLN A 127 2.03 -4.93 18.06
CA GLN A 127 1.32 -4.10 19.03
C GLN A 127 2.31 -3.29 19.89
N GLY A 128 1.85 -2.20 20.48
CA GLY A 128 2.66 -1.37 21.37
C GLY A 128 2.37 0.12 21.23
N ASP A 129 3.06 0.95 22.03
CA ASP A 129 2.90 2.41 21.97
C ASP A 129 3.36 2.93 20.60
N ILE A 130 2.51 3.68 19.95
CA ILE A 130 2.76 4.25 18.60
C ILE A 130 3.99 5.16 18.57
N LYS A 131 4.32 5.79 19.70
CA LYS A 131 5.48 6.69 19.82
C LYS A 131 6.83 5.96 19.79
N GLU A 132 6.82 4.67 20.13
CA GLU A 132 8.02 3.84 20.18
C GLU A 132 8.17 2.96 18.94
N LYS A 133 7.17 2.98 18.05
CA LYS A 133 7.16 2.12 16.85
C LYS A 133 7.98 2.68 15.70
N GLN A 134 8.84 1.84 15.16
CA GLN A 134 9.53 2.07 13.89
C GLN A 134 8.56 1.92 12.70
N ILE A 135 7.61 1.01 12.81
CA ILE A 135 6.65 0.66 11.76
C ILE A 135 5.25 0.91 12.30
N THR A 136 4.52 1.79 11.62
CA THR A 136 3.13 2.11 11.91
C THR A 136 2.25 1.89 10.68
N ALA A 137 0.94 1.79 10.86
CA ALA A 137 -0.01 1.68 9.76
C ALA A 137 -1.29 2.45 10.07
N GLU A 138 -2.04 2.76 9.04
CA GLU A 138 -3.38 3.33 9.12
C GLU A 138 -4.38 2.53 8.29
N VAL A 139 -5.66 2.66 8.61
CA VAL A 139 -6.76 2.13 7.82
C VAL A 139 -7.71 3.27 7.42
N CYS A 140 -8.20 3.25 6.19
CA CYS A 140 -9.17 4.23 5.71
C CYS A 140 -10.62 3.78 5.97
N LEU A 141 -11.51 4.75 6.17
CA LEU A 141 -12.94 4.52 6.43
C LEU A 141 -13.62 3.53 5.48
N PRO A 142 -13.36 3.53 4.15
CA PRO A 142 -13.95 2.54 3.25
C PRO A 142 -13.65 1.09 3.66
N HIS A 143 -12.43 0.79 4.10
CA HIS A 143 -12.01 -0.54 4.53
C HIS A 143 -12.59 -0.97 5.90
N LEU A 144 -13.02 0.01 6.71
CA LEU A 144 -13.72 -0.24 7.98
C LEU A 144 -15.24 -0.38 7.81
N TYR A 145 -15.78 0.02 6.67
CA TYR A 145 -17.23 0.09 6.48
C TYR A 145 -17.74 -0.90 5.44
N TYR A 146 -17.18 -0.90 4.25
CA TYR A 146 -17.61 -1.72 3.11
C TYR A 146 -16.93 -3.08 3.08
N THR A 147 -17.55 -3.97 2.29
CA THR A 147 -17.03 -5.28 1.92
C THR A 147 -17.08 -5.46 0.40
N ASP A 148 -16.47 -6.50 -0.12
CA ASP A 148 -16.51 -6.87 -1.54
C ASP A 148 -17.96 -7.10 -2.06
N ALA A 149 -18.88 -7.56 -1.20
CA ALA A 149 -20.29 -7.70 -1.55
C ALA A 149 -20.96 -6.35 -1.87
N ASP A 150 -20.47 -5.25 -1.29
CA ASP A 150 -21.05 -3.93 -1.46
C ASP A 150 -20.80 -3.31 -2.84
N TYR A 151 -19.84 -3.84 -3.61
CA TYR A 151 -19.66 -3.43 -5.01
C TYR A 151 -20.91 -3.68 -5.86
N ALA A 152 -21.72 -4.69 -5.52
CA ALA A 152 -22.99 -4.95 -6.23
C ALA A 152 -23.99 -3.79 -6.09
N THR A 153 -23.97 -3.08 -4.96
CA THR A 153 -24.91 -1.98 -4.65
C THR A 153 -24.33 -0.60 -4.98
N TYR A 154 -23.07 -0.38 -4.62
CA TYR A 154 -22.46 0.95 -4.70
C TYR A 154 -21.58 1.15 -5.94
N GLY A 155 -21.16 0.07 -6.59
CA GLY A 155 -20.38 0.13 -7.83
C GLY A 155 -19.08 0.92 -7.67
N THR A 156 -18.81 1.77 -8.64
CA THR A 156 -17.60 2.61 -8.67
C THR A 156 -17.49 3.63 -7.54
N ARG A 157 -18.60 3.91 -6.82
CA ARG A 157 -18.62 4.86 -5.69
C ARG A 157 -17.76 4.41 -4.51
N ILE A 158 -17.50 3.11 -4.38
CA ILE A 158 -16.63 2.56 -3.33
C ILE A 158 -15.29 2.06 -3.87
N LYS A 159 -14.99 2.34 -5.14
CA LYS A 159 -13.72 1.98 -5.76
C LYS A 159 -12.59 2.82 -5.14
N CYS A 160 -11.65 2.15 -4.50
CA CYS A 160 -10.43 2.74 -3.94
C CYS A 160 -9.22 1.82 -4.16
N ASN A 161 -8.04 2.33 -3.90
CA ASN A 161 -6.79 1.59 -3.97
C ASN A 161 -6.03 1.76 -2.65
N PRO A 162 -5.79 0.67 -1.93
CA PRO A 162 -6.19 -0.72 -2.18
C PRO A 162 -7.71 -0.90 -2.25
N ALA A 163 -8.17 -1.95 -2.95
CA ALA A 163 -9.58 -2.25 -3.06
C ALA A 163 -10.18 -2.64 -1.71
N VAL A 164 -11.47 -2.36 -1.51
CA VAL A 164 -12.25 -2.93 -0.41
C VAL A 164 -12.25 -4.46 -0.56
N LYS A 165 -12.08 -5.17 0.55
CA LYS A 165 -11.91 -6.63 0.61
C LYS A 165 -13.10 -7.31 1.30
N THR A 166 -12.87 -8.51 1.83
CA THR A 166 -13.89 -9.34 2.45
C THR A 166 -14.44 -8.79 3.76
N ALA A 167 -15.58 -9.35 4.21
CA ALA A 167 -16.12 -9.04 5.55
C ALA A 167 -15.14 -9.45 6.66
N THR A 168 -14.40 -10.54 6.48
CA THR A 168 -13.37 -11.00 7.43
C THR A 168 -12.25 -9.96 7.56
N ASP A 169 -11.78 -9.39 6.46
CA ASP A 169 -10.77 -8.34 6.47
C ASP A 169 -11.27 -7.10 7.21
N ARG A 170 -12.46 -6.61 6.86
CA ARG A 170 -13.09 -5.47 7.52
C ARG A 170 -13.19 -5.67 9.03
N ASP A 171 -13.68 -6.83 9.45
CA ASP A 171 -13.93 -7.11 10.86
C ASP A 171 -12.61 -7.25 11.65
N ALA A 172 -11.56 -7.82 11.05
CA ALA A 172 -10.22 -7.84 11.62
C ALA A 172 -9.63 -6.43 11.78
N LEU A 173 -9.75 -5.59 10.73
CA LEU A 173 -9.27 -4.20 10.76
C LEU A 173 -9.99 -3.34 11.82
N ARG A 174 -11.25 -3.64 12.14
CA ARG A 174 -12.01 -2.96 13.20
C ARG A 174 -11.57 -3.35 14.61
N GLN A 175 -10.99 -4.54 14.77
CA GLN A 175 -10.56 -5.06 16.06
C GLN A 175 -9.12 -4.67 16.41
N ALA A 176 -8.30 -4.34 15.40
CA ALA A 176 -6.91 -3.94 15.56
C ALA A 176 -6.76 -2.51 16.08
#